data_4073a3bf03b673870df5c60408e1d9bc
#
_entry.id   4073a3bf03b673870df5c60408e1d9bc
#
_cell.length_a   1.000
_cell.length_b   1.000
_cell.length_c   1.000
_cell.angle_alpha   90.00
_cell.angle_beta   90.00
_cell.angle_gamma   90.00
#
_symmetry.space_group_name_H-M   'P 1'
#
loop_
_entity.id
_entity.type
_entity.pdbx_description
1 polymer ?
#
loop_
_entity_poly.entity_id
_entity_poly.type
_entity_poly.pdbx_seq_one_letter_code
_entity_poly.pdbx_strand_id
1 'polypeptide(L)'
;MQEGASSAAPWRFVMWLSARLLAAERIAVAGFMFLLTGLILLNVVTRYSGVALYWVDESAVYSVVFLTFIGASSMTRLRLDFAVTILTERFSPRGVRIAKVAATAIVLLFGLTLLWLCVLWLDPAGMARAGFDAKELAARTFNFIYTERTQTLGWPVWALYLIMPLFALSMTIHSAANLLEDLGLVPRASQAAFLGN
;
A
#
# COMPACT_ATOMS: atom_id res chain seq x y z
N MET A 1 1.59 -45.86 -6.43
CA MET A 1 2.50 -45.44 -5.35
C MET A 1 3.56 -44.52 -5.93
N GLN A 2 3.33 -43.25 -5.86
CA GLN A 2 4.37 -42.18 -5.90
C GLN A 2 3.72 -40.93 -5.36
N GLU A 3 3.57 -40.87 -4.05
CA GLU A 3 3.43 -39.60 -3.34
C GLU A 3 4.81 -38.94 -3.35
N GLY A 4 5.06 -38.18 -4.42
CA GLY A 4 6.18 -37.26 -4.49
C GLY A 4 5.94 -36.13 -3.52
N ALA A 5 6.78 -36.00 -2.49
CA ALA A 5 6.86 -34.90 -1.56
C ALA A 5 6.78 -33.58 -2.30
N SER A 6 5.61 -32.94 -2.28
CA SER A 6 5.42 -31.57 -2.74
C SER A 6 6.20 -30.65 -1.80
N SER A 7 7.46 -30.40 -2.10
CA SER A 7 8.20 -29.27 -1.55
C SER A 7 7.31 -28.04 -1.73
N ALA A 8 6.94 -27.39 -0.64
CA ALA A 8 6.05 -26.22 -0.67
C ALA A 8 6.69 -25.14 -1.56
N ALA A 9 6.23 -25.06 -2.79
CA ALA A 9 6.79 -24.18 -3.78
C ALA A 9 6.73 -22.73 -3.28
N PRO A 10 7.80 -21.94 -3.36
CA PRO A 10 7.91 -20.60 -2.74
C PRO A 10 6.78 -19.64 -3.16
N TRP A 11 6.21 -19.82 -4.36
CA TRP A 11 5.08 -19.02 -4.83
C TRP A 11 3.80 -19.22 -4.02
N ARG A 12 3.60 -20.37 -3.35
CA ARG A 12 2.44 -20.59 -2.46
C ARG A 12 2.45 -19.61 -1.29
N PHE A 13 3.62 -19.31 -0.74
CA PHE A 13 3.77 -18.34 0.33
C PHE A 13 3.41 -16.93 -0.16
N VAL A 14 3.90 -16.52 -1.34
CA VAL A 14 3.60 -15.19 -1.92
C VAL A 14 2.09 -15.04 -2.17
N MET A 15 1.45 -16.08 -2.72
CA MET A 15 0.01 -16.07 -2.97
C MET A 15 -0.81 -15.99 -1.68
N TRP A 16 -0.43 -16.76 -0.67
CA TRP A 16 -1.06 -16.74 0.64
C TRP A 16 -0.91 -15.38 1.31
N LEU A 17 0.31 -14.82 1.30
CA LEU A 17 0.61 -13.53 1.88
C LEU A 17 -0.19 -12.41 1.20
N SER A 18 -0.21 -12.40 -0.14
CA SER A 18 -1.00 -11.46 -0.93
C SER A 18 -2.50 -11.54 -0.60
N ALA A 19 -3.05 -12.75 -0.44
CA ALA A 19 -4.46 -12.93 -0.08
C ALA A 19 -4.77 -12.41 1.33
N ARG A 20 -3.89 -12.65 2.30
CA ARG A 20 -4.04 -12.14 3.68
C ARG A 20 -3.93 -10.62 3.76
N LEU A 21 -2.96 -10.05 3.03
CA LEU A 21 -2.82 -8.60 2.93
C LEU A 21 -4.07 -7.96 2.33
N LEU A 22 -4.58 -8.48 1.22
CA LEU A 22 -5.80 -7.97 0.59
C LEU A 22 -7.00 -8.01 1.56
N ALA A 23 -7.15 -9.10 2.32
CA ALA A 23 -8.22 -9.20 3.32
C ALA A 23 -8.08 -8.13 4.42
N ALA A 24 -6.86 -7.90 4.92
CA ALA A 24 -6.58 -6.86 5.91
C ALA A 24 -6.80 -5.45 5.34
N GLU A 25 -6.35 -5.20 4.11
CA GLU A 25 -6.54 -3.92 3.42
C GLU A 25 -8.03 -3.59 3.22
N ARG A 26 -8.85 -4.56 2.86
CA ARG A 26 -10.31 -4.37 2.71
C ARG A 26 -10.97 -3.95 4.02
N ILE A 27 -10.59 -4.58 5.13
CA ILE A 27 -11.09 -4.21 6.46
C ILE A 27 -10.61 -2.80 6.81
N ALA A 28 -9.33 -2.49 6.54
CA ALA A 28 -8.77 -1.17 6.80
C ALA A 28 -9.46 -0.07 5.96
N VAL A 29 -9.69 -0.31 4.67
CA VAL A 29 -10.43 0.61 3.79
C VAL A 29 -11.83 0.88 4.34
N ALA A 30 -12.57 -0.17 4.70
CA ALA A 30 -13.89 0.00 5.31
C ALA A 30 -13.82 0.79 6.62
N GLY A 31 -12.86 0.47 7.49
CA GLY A 31 -12.66 1.18 8.76
C GLY A 31 -12.32 2.67 8.55
N PHE A 32 -11.40 2.99 7.65
CA PHE A 32 -11.07 4.38 7.33
C PHE A 32 -12.22 5.14 6.66
N MET A 33 -13.05 4.48 5.84
CA MET A 33 -14.25 5.09 5.28
C MET A 33 -15.25 5.47 6.38
N PHE A 34 -15.50 4.58 7.34
CA PHE A 34 -16.36 4.88 8.48
C PHE A 34 -15.77 6.00 9.36
N LEU A 35 -14.46 5.94 9.64
CA LEU A 35 -13.76 6.96 10.42
C LEU A 35 -13.86 8.32 9.74
N LEU A 36 -13.54 8.40 8.44
CA LEU A 36 -13.59 9.62 7.66
C LEU A 36 -15.01 10.21 7.63
N THR A 37 -16.03 9.39 7.41
CA THR A 37 -17.43 9.83 7.44
C THR A 37 -17.78 10.39 8.80
N GLY A 38 -17.40 9.72 9.89
CA GLY A 38 -17.63 10.20 11.26
C GLY A 38 -16.92 11.53 11.54
N LEU A 39 -15.67 11.67 11.13
CA LEU A 39 -14.91 12.93 11.27
C LEU A 39 -15.54 14.08 10.49
N ILE A 40 -15.99 13.84 9.26
CA ILE A 40 -16.65 14.87 8.44
C ILE A 40 -17.97 15.30 9.11
N LEU A 41 -18.80 14.36 9.56
CA LEU A 41 -20.05 14.67 10.25
C LEU A 41 -19.79 15.47 11.55
N LEU A 42 -18.79 15.03 12.34
CA LEU A 42 -18.39 15.74 13.56
C LEU A 42 -17.94 17.16 13.24
N ASN A 43 -17.12 17.33 12.20
CA ASN A 43 -16.63 18.64 11.77
C ASN A 43 -17.81 19.56 11.39
N VAL A 44 -18.76 19.06 10.62
CA VAL A 44 -19.95 19.82 10.22
C VAL A 44 -20.73 20.26 11.47
N VAL A 45 -21.06 19.34 12.38
CA VAL A 45 -21.84 19.64 13.59
C VAL A 45 -21.12 20.67 14.46
N THR A 46 -19.84 20.50 14.72
CA THR A 46 -19.08 21.39 15.61
C THR A 46 -18.91 22.78 15.01
N ARG A 47 -18.68 22.92 13.71
CA ARG A 47 -18.60 24.22 13.03
C ARG A 47 -19.95 24.96 13.05
N TYR A 48 -21.07 24.27 12.81
CA TYR A 48 -22.40 24.89 12.90
C TYR A 48 -22.77 25.26 14.33
N SER A 49 -22.22 24.57 15.33
CA SER A 49 -22.39 24.90 16.76
C SER A 49 -21.48 26.02 17.24
N GLY A 50 -20.65 26.60 16.36
CA GLY A 50 -19.71 27.67 16.70
C GLY A 50 -18.42 27.23 17.38
N VAL A 51 -18.16 25.91 17.46
CA VAL A 51 -16.96 25.33 18.10
C VAL A 51 -16.16 24.59 17.04
N ALA A 52 -15.10 25.20 16.50
CA ALA A 52 -14.22 24.54 15.52
C ALA A 52 -13.21 23.62 16.24
N LEU A 53 -13.18 22.33 15.86
CA LEU A 53 -12.22 21.34 16.37
C LEU A 53 -11.13 21.09 15.30
N TYR A 54 -10.01 21.79 15.36
CA TYR A 54 -8.93 21.73 14.35
C TYR A 54 -8.29 20.35 14.23
N TRP A 55 -8.23 19.56 15.31
CA TRP A 55 -7.71 18.19 15.26
C TRP A 55 -8.57 17.25 14.39
N VAL A 56 -9.87 17.57 14.23
CA VAL A 56 -10.78 16.80 13.36
C VAL A 56 -10.39 16.97 11.89
N ASP A 57 -10.07 18.20 11.49
CA ASP A 57 -9.62 18.50 10.13
C ASP A 57 -8.32 17.74 9.82
N GLU A 58 -7.35 17.81 10.72
CA GLU A 58 -6.06 17.11 10.55
C GLU A 58 -6.23 15.61 10.52
N SER A 59 -7.07 15.04 11.39
CA SER A 59 -7.39 13.60 11.41
C SER A 59 -8.08 13.15 10.13
N ALA A 60 -8.96 13.98 9.55
CA ALA A 60 -9.64 13.68 8.29
C ALA A 60 -8.63 13.63 7.12
N VAL A 61 -7.69 14.58 7.06
CA VAL A 61 -6.63 14.59 6.04
C VAL A 61 -5.79 13.31 6.10
N TYR A 62 -5.30 12.92 7.28
CA TYR A 62 -4.53 11.67 7.42
C TYR A 62 -5.38 10.43 7.08
N SER A 63 -6.65 10.42 7.45
CA SER A 63 -7.56 9.31 7.11
C SER A 63 -7.71 9.15 5.59
N VAL A 64 -7.82 10.26 4.83
CA VAL A 64 -7.84 10.23 3.35
C VAL A 64 -6.53 9.70 2.80
N VAL A 65 -5.39 10.13 3.34
CA VAL A 65 -4.07 9.65 2.91
C VAL A 65 -3.96 8.13 3.12
N PHE A 66 -4.29 7.62 4.31
CA PHE A 66 -4.28 6.18 4.59
C PHE A 66 -5.23 5.42 3.67
N LEU A 67 -6.45 5.92 3.49
CA LEU A 67 -7.44 5.32 2.60
C LEU A 67 -6.92 5.22 1.16
N THR A 68 -6.26 6.27 0.68
CA THR A 68 -5.72 6.33 -0.69
C THR A 68 -4.61 5.30 -0.90
N PHE A 69 -3.63 5.23 0.01
CA PHE A 69 -2.51 4.28 -0.13
C PHE A 69 -2.96 2.82 0.00
N ILE A 70 -3.79 2.51 1.01
CA ILE A 70 -4.31 1.16 1.22
C ILE A 70 -5.23 0.75 0.07
N GLY A 71 -6.09 1.66 -0.39
CA GLY A 71 -6.98 1.44 -1.54
C GLY A 71 -6.20 1.18 -2.82
N ALA A 72 -5.16 1.98 -3.12
CA ALA A 72 -4.33 1.80 -4.30
C ALA A 72 -3.59 0.44 -4.29
N SER A 73 -3.09 0.00 -3.12
CA SER A 73 -2.50 -1.33 -2.97
C SER A 73 -3.51 -2.44 -3.27
N SER A 74 -4.70 -2.36 -2.70
CA SER A 74 -5.79 -3.33 -2.98
C SER A 74 -6.17 -3.37 -4.47
N MET A 75 -6.25 -2.20 -5.13
CA MET A 75 -6.55 -2.09 -6.56
C MET A 75 -5.48 -2.79 -7.41
N THR A 76 -4.21 -2.70 -7.03
CA THR A 76 -3.12 -3.44 -7.71
C THR A 76 -3.38 -4.94 -7.70
N ARG A 77 -3.79 -5.52 -6.57
CA ARG A 77 -4.12 -6.97 -6.51
C ARG A 77 -5.35 -7.33 -7.30
N LEU A 78 -6.37 -6.48 -7.25
CA LEU A 78 -7.65 -6.68 -7.93
C LEU A 78 -7.58 -6.40 -9.45
N ARG A 79 -6.45 -5.87 -9.93
CA ARG A 79 -6.24 -5.51 -11.36
C ARG A 79 -7.32 -4.56 -11.89
N LEU A 80 -7.72 -3.60 -11.07
CA LEU A 80 -8.72 -2.59 -11.42
C LEU A 80 -8.09 -1.40 -12.16
N ASP A 81 -6.87 -1.55 -12.67
CA ASP A 81 -6.14 -0.53 -13.42
C ASP A 81 -6.78 -0.37 -14.82
N PHE A 82 -7.42 0.74 -15.05
CA PHE A 82 -8.19 1.04 -16.29
C PHE A 82 -7.32 1.15 -17.55
N ALA A 83 -6.01 1.33 -17.42
CA ALA A 83 -5.15 1.68 -18.55
C ALA A 83 -4.92 0.53 -19.56
N VAL A 84 -5.05 -0.73 -19.14
CA VAL A 84 -4.62 -1.87 -19.96
C VAL A 84 -5.68 -2.33 -20.95
N THR A 85 -6.96 -2.13 -20.65
CA THR A 85 -8.06 -2.68 -21.46
C THR A 85 -8.20 -2.01 -22.83
N ILE A 86 -8.12 -0.69 -22.89
CA ILE A 86 -8.29 0.08 -24.14
C ILE A 86 -7.17 -0.24 -25.15
N LEU A 87 -5.95 -0.43 -24.69
CA LEU A 87 -4.80 -0.71 -25.55
C LEU A 87 -4.80 -2.17 -26.03
N THR A 88 -5.27 -3.10 -25.21
CA THR A 88 -5.20 -4.53 -25.50
C THR A 88 -6.29 -5.03 -26.47
N GLU A 89 -7.36 -4.27 -26.70
CA GLU A 89 -8.42 -4.64 -27.66
C GLU A 89 -7.92 -4.80 -29.10
N ARG A 90 -6.79 -4.17 -29.46
CA ARG A 90 -6.20 -4.23 -30.80
C ARG A 90 -5.08 -5.26 -30.95
N PHE A 91 -4.70 -5.97 -29.89
CA PHE A 91 -3.59 -6.90 -29.91
C PHE A 91 -4.02 -8.34 -30.17
N SER A 92 -3.14 -9.11 -30.80
CA SER A 92 -3.29 -10.57 -30.86
C SER A 92 -3.27 -11.18 -29.46
N PRO A 93 -3.81 -12.40 -29.25
CA PRO A 93 -3.81 -13.06 -27.93
C PRO A 93 -2.42 -13.17 -27.29
N ARG A 94 -1.38 -13.34 -28.10
CA ARG A 94 0.03 -13.33 -27.63
C ARG A 94 0.47 -11.94 -27.22
N GLY A 95 0.11 -10.92 -28.01
CA GLY A 95 0.41 -9.52 -27.70
C GLY A 95 -0.24 -9.07 -26.38
N VAL A 96 -1.49 -9.46 -26.14
CA VAL A 96 -2.19 -9.20 -24.87
C VAL A 96 -1.46 -9.81 -23.68
N ARG A 97 -0.98 -11.06 -23.80
CA ARG A 97 -0.24 -11.72 -22.72
C ARG A 97 1.09 -11.00 -22.44
N ILE A 98 1.84 -10.66 -23.47
CA ILE A 98 3.11 -9.93 -23.34
C ILE A 98 2.87 -8.57 -22.67
N ALA A 99 1.86 -7.81 -23.13
CA ALA A 99 1.54 -6.51 -22.56
C ALA A 99 1.17 -6.60 -21.07
N LYS A 100 0.39 -7.62 -20.67
CA LYS A 100 0.04 -7.86 -19.26
C LYS A 100 1.26 -8.18 -18.42
N VAL A 101 2.12 -9.10 -18.86
CA VAL A 101 3.37 -9.44 -18.16
C VAL A 101 4.26 -8.23 -18.02
N ALA A 102 4.44 -7.45 -19.11
CA ALA A 102 5.25 -6.24 -19.09
C ALA A 102 4.69 -5.18 -18.11
N ALA A 103 3.38 -4.92 -18.16
CA ALA A 103 2.73 -3.98 -17.25
C ALA A 103 2.90 -4.40 -15.78
N THR A 104 2.65 -5.67 -15.46
CA THR A 104 2.81 -6.18 -14.09
C THR A 104 4.27 -6.15 -13.64
N ALA A 105 5.22 -6.42 -14.53
CA ALA A 105 6.65 -6.31 -14.23
C ALA A 105 7.07 -4.86 -13.96
N ILE A 106 6.53 -3.89 -14.70
CA ILE A 106 6.77 -2.45 -14.45
C ILE A 106 6.22 -2.04 -13.10
N VAL A 107 5.01 -2.49 -12.74
CA VAL A 107 4.41 -2.22 -11.42
C VAL A 107 5.25 -2.82 -10.29
N LEU A 108 5.77 -4.05 -10.48
CA LEU A 108 6.67 -4.69 -9.52
C LEU A 108 7.98 -3.89 -9.37
N LEU A 109 8.59 -3.48 -10.47
CA LEU A 109 9.80 -2.67 -10.46
C LEU A 109 9.57 -1.33 -9.76
N PHE A 110 8.45 -0.68 -10.05
CA PHE A 110 8.06 0.56 -9.36
C PHE A 110 7.91 0.36 -7.85
N GLY A 111 7.23 -0.71 -7.42
CA GLY A 111 7.06 -1.04 -6.00
C GLY A 111 8.40 -1.27 -5.29
N LEU A 112 9.32 -2.02 -5.91
CA LEU A 112 10.67 -2.25 -5.38
C LEU A 112 11.48 -0.96 -5.30
N THR A 113 11.41 -0.12 -6.33
CA THR A 113 12.10 1.18 -6.36
C THR A 113 11.55 2.10 -5.28
N LEU A 114 10.23 2.16 -5.14
CA LEU A 114 9.58 2.97 -4.10
C LEU A 114 9.96 2.49 -2.69
N LEU A 115 9.97 1.17 -2.47
CA LEU A 115 10.40 0.60 -1.18
C LEU A 115 11.86 0.96 -0.87
N TRP A 116 12.74 0.88 -1.85
CA TRP A 116 14.14 1.31 -1.73
C TRP A 116 14.25 2.79 -1.36
N LEU A 117 13.51 3.66 -2.05
CA LEU A 117 13.49 5.09 -1.78
C LEU A 117 12.93 5.40 -0.38
N CYS A 118 11.91 4.67 0.08
CA CYS A 118 11.39 4.80 1.44
C CYS A 118 12.44 4.43 2.49
N VAL A 119 13.24 3.38 2.26
CA VAL A 119 14.33 2.99 3.17
C VAL A 119 15.41 4.07 3.21
N LEU A 120 15.79 4.63 2.06
CA LEU A 120 16.74 5.74 2.00
C LEU A 120 16.23 6.99 2.71
N TRP A 121 14.96 7.31 2.52
CA TRP A 121 14.32 8.48 3.12
C TRP A 121 14.17 8.37 4.63
N LEU A 122 13.76 7.20 5.13
CA LEU A 122 13.65 6.94 6.56
C LEU A 122 15.03 6.82 7.23
N ASP A 123 16.06 6.44 6.49
CA ASP A 123 17.43 6.24 6.96
C ASP A 123 17.53 5.52 8.32
N PRO A 124 17.01 4.29 8.46
CA PRO A 124 17.05 3.55 9.71
C PRO A 124 18.49 3.26 10.15
N ALA A 125 19.41 3.11 9.20
CA ALA A 125 20.84 2.90 9.50
C ALA A 125 21.48 4.17 10.04
N GLY A 126 21.14 5.35 9.52
CA GLY A 126 21.56 6.64 10.06
C GLY A 126 21.02 6.86 11.47
N MET A 127 19.74 6.52 11.69
CA MET A 127 19.11 6.62 13.00
C MET A 127 19.79 5.73 14.04
N ALA A 128 20.14 4.49 13.68
CA ALA A 128 20.89 3.59 14.56
C ALA A 128 22.32 4.13 14.85
N ARG A 129 23.00 4.69 13.85
CA ARG A 129 24.34 5.33 14.03
C ARG A 129 24.29 6.59 14.88
N ALA A 130 23.17 7.31 14.89
CA ALA A 130 22.92 8.45 15.75
C ALA A 130 22.46 8.04 17.18
N GLY A 131 22.54 6.76 17.54
CA GLY A 131 22.12 6.28 18.85
C GLY A 131 20.62 6.46 19.12
N PHE A 132 19.79 6.49 18.08
CA PHE A 132 18.36 6.80 18.12
C PHE A 132 18.05 8.24 18.60
N ASP A 133 19.02 9.15 18.46
CA ASP A 133 18.80 10.56 18.69
C ASP A 133 18.37 11.26 17.38
N ALA A 134 17.08 11.65 17.32
CA ALA A 134 16.49 12.31 16.17
C ALA A 134 17.12 13.68 15.86
N LYS A 135 17.59 14.42 16.91
CA LYS A 135 18.24 15.73 16.73
C LYS A 135 19.63 15.57 16.15
N GLU A 136 20.38 14.56 16.62
CA GLU A 136 21.71 14.24 16.10
C GLU A 136 21.63 13.82 14.61
N LEU A 137 20.64 12.98 14.25
CA LEU A 137 20.41 12.62 12.85
C LEU A 137 20.07 13.86 12.01
N ALA A 138 19.17 14.71 12.48
CA ALA A 138 18.78 15.92 11.78
C ALA A 138 19.96 16.89 11.57
N ALA A 139 20.82 17.04 12.59
CA ALA A 139 22.01 17.89 12.51
C ALA A 139 23.03 17.39 11.47
N ARG A 140 23.16 16.07 11.30
CA ARG A 140 24.12 15.47 10.37
C ARG A 140 23.61 15.36 8.93
N THR A 141 22.32 15.06 8.76
CA THR A 141 21.77 14.68 7.45
C THR A 141 20.73 15.65 6.90
N PHE A 142 20.31 16.65 7.68
CA PHE A 142 19.16 17.52 7.38
C PHE A 142 17.84 16.77 7.18
N ASN A 143 17.75 15.54 7.73
CA ASN A 143 16.52 14.75 7.73
C ASN A 143 15.73 15.01 9.01
N PHE A 144 14.67 15.81 8.91
CA PHE A 144 13.85 16.25 10.05
C PHE A 144 12.63 15.35 10.31
N ILE A 145 12.44 14.26 9.55
CA ILE A 145 11.25 13.40 9.63
C ILE A 145 10.94 12.92 11.06
N TYR A 146 11.96 12.66 11.85
CA TYR A 146 11.81 12.15 13.22
C TYR A 146 11.64 13.24 14.29
N THR A 147 11.90 14.49 13.93
CA THR A 147 11.74 15.64 14.85
C THR A 147 10.43 16.36 14.67
N GLU A 148 9.79 16.20 13.52
CA GLU A 148 8.54 16.87 13.17
C GLU A 148 7.34 16.25 13.90
N ARG A 149 6.38 17.12 14.23
CA ARG A 149 5.10 16.74 14.82
C ARG A 149 3.94 17.34 14.04
N THR A 150 2.80 16.65 14.07
CA THR A 150 1.55 17.17 13.51
C THR A 150 1.09 18.42 14.27
N GLN A 151 0.37 19.30 13.59
CA GLN A 151 0.10 20.66 14.10
C GLN A 151 -0.90 20.67 15.27
N THR A 152 -1.94 19.85 15.21
CA THR A 152 -3.03 19.87 16.19
C THR A 152 -3.08 18.60 17.02
N LEU A 153 -2.71 17.42 16.45
CA LEU A 153 -2.66 16.16 17.15
C LEU A 153 -1.39 15.98 17.99
N GLY A 154 -0.29 16.68 17.64
CA GLY A 154 1.00 16.55 18.33
C GLY A 154 1.69 15.19 18.11
N TRP A 155 1.21 14.37 17.16
CA TRP A 155 1.78 13.06 16.86
C TRP A 155 3.09 13.17 16.08
N PRO A 156 4.01 12.21 16.21
CA PRO A 156 5.24 12.21 15.42
C PRO A 156 4.89 11.93 13.95
N VAL A 157 5.33 12.80 13.05
CA VAL A 157 5.01 12.75 11.62
C VAL A 157 5.54 11.47 10.97
N TRP A 158 6.72 10.99 11.40
CA TRP A 158 7.30 9.76 10.87
C TRP A 158 6.37 8.54 11.00
N ALA A 159 5.60 8.47 12.10
CA ALA A 159 4.68 7.35 12.32
C ALA A 159 3.52 7.34 11.30
N LEU A 160 3.05 8.51 10.91
CA LEU A 160 2.03 8.66 9.85
C LEU A 160 2.60 8.33 8.47
N TYR A 161 3.86 8.71 8.23
CA TYR A 161 4.54 8.46 6.94
C TYR A 161 4.93 6.99 6.73
N LEU A 162 4.88 6.13 7.76
CA LEU A 162 5.04 4.68 7.60
C LEU A 162 4.02 4.06 6.64
N ILE A 163 2.93 4.74 6.34
CA ILE A 163 1.98 4.27 5.32
C ILE A 163 2.64 4.11 3.95
N MET A 164 3.65 4.93 3.61
CA MET A 164 4.35 4.86 2.32
C MET A 164 5.17 3.58 2.16
N PRO A 165 6.09 3.20 3.08
CA PRO A 165 6.80 1.93 2.96
C PRO A 165 5.88 0.72 3.13
N LEU A 166 4.81 0.80 3.93
CA LEU A 166 3.80 -0.25 4.02
C LEU A 166 3.08 -0.44 2.68
N PHE A 167 2.67 0.64 2.03
CA PHE A 167 2.11 0.61 0.68
C PHE A 167 3.08 0.00 -0.33
N ALA A 168 4.33 0.48 -0.36
CA ALA A 168 5.35 -0.02 -1.29
C ALA A 168 5.59 -1.52 -1.12
N LEU A 169 5.64 -2.00 0.13
CA LEU A 169 5.79 -3.42 0.45
C LEU A 169 4.58 -4.23 -0.01
N SER A 170 3.37 -3.79 0.34
CA SER A 170 2.13 -4.48 -0.01
C SER A 170 1.93 -4.54 -1.53
N MET A 171 2.12 -3.41 -2.22
CA MET A 171 2.07 -3.31 -3.67
C MET A 171 3.11 -4.23 -4.35
N THR A 172 4.32 -4.33 -3.81
CA THR A 172 5.36 -5.25 -4.29
C THR A 172 4.91 -6.71 -4.16
N ILE A 173 4.34 -7.09 -3.03
CA ILE A 173 3.82 -8.45 -2.81
C ILE A 173 2.66 -8.75 -3.76
N HIS A 174 1.74 -7.81 -3.95
CA HIS A 174 0.59 -7.97 -4.84
C HIS A 174 1.01 -8.06 -6.31
N SER A 175 1.93 -7.21 -6.75
CA SER A 175 2.45 -7.26 -8.12
C SER A 175 3.27 -8.51 -8.39
N ALA A 176 4.05 -9.01 -7.42
CA ALA A 176 4.74 -10.29 -7.52
C ALA A 176 3.74 -11.46 -7.67
N ALA A 177 2.66 -11.50 -6.87
CA ALA A 177 1.60 -12.49 -7.01
C ALA A 177 0.92 -12.42 -8.38
N ASN A 178 0.61 -11.20 -8.85
CA ASN A 178 0.02 -10.98 -10.17
C ASN A 178 0.95 -11.41 -11.31
N LEU A 179 2.26 -11.19 -11.16
CA LEU A 179 3.26 -11.62 -12.16
C LEU A 179 3.35 -13.14 -12.27
N LEU A 180 3.31 -13.85 -11.14
CA LEU A 180 3.29 -15.33 -11.12
C LEU A 180 2.06 -15.89 -11.85
N GLU A 181 0.89 -15.25 -11.69
CA GLU A 181 -0.33 -15.59 -12.41
C GLU A 181 -0.22 -15.30 -13.92
N ASP A 182 0.36 -14.16 -14.32
CA ASP A 182 0.49 -13.77 -15.73
C ASP A 182 1.52 -14.64 -16.48
N LEU A 183 2.55 -15.10 -15.79
CA LEU A 183 3.50 -16.08 -16.31
C LEU A 183 2.91 -17.49 -16.44
N GLY A 184 1.75 -17.76 -15.82
CA GLY A 184 1.08 -19.07 -15.84
C GLY A 184 1.69 -20.06 -14.89
N LEU A 185 2.49 -19.63 -13.90
CA LEU A 185 3.08 -20.48 -12.87
C LEU A 185 2.07 -20.88 -11.80
N VAL A 186 1.01 -20.07 -11.63
CA VAL A 186 -0.08 -20.28 -10.68
C VAL A 186 -1.41 -20.00 -11.38
N PRO A 187 -2.48 -20.77 -11.09
CA PRO A 187 -3.81 -20.47 -11.59
C PRO A 187 -4.25 -19.05 -11.18
N ARG A 188 -4.85 -18.33 -12.11
CA ARG A 188 -5.36 -16.98 -11.83
C ARG A 188 -6.51 -17.07 -10.83
N ALA A 189 -6.42 -16.33 -9.73
CA ALA A 189 -7.51 -16.20 -8.79
C ALA A 189 -8.68 -15.46 -9.47
N SER A 190 -9.90 -16.01 -9.37
CA SER A 190 -11.08 -15.32 -9.89
C SER A 190 -11.40 -14.10 -9.03
N GLN A 191 -11.84 -13.00 -9.64
CA GLN A 191 -12.29 -11.81 -8.90
C GLN A 191 -13.42 -12.14 -7.91
N ALA A 192 -14.29 -13.08 -8.26
CA ALA A 192 -15.35 -13.57 -7.37
C ALA A 192 -14.80 -14.19 -6.06
N ALA A 193 -13.65 -14.87 -6.11
CA ALA A 193 -13.01 -15.42 -4.92
C ALA A 193 -12.51 -14.32 -3.96
N PHE A 194 -12.26 -13.10 -4.46
CA PHE A 194 -11.85 -11.96 -3.64
C PHE A 194 -13.02 -11.13 -3.13
N LEU A 195 -14.16 -11.13 -3.83
CA LEU A 195 -15.30 -10.28 -3.45
C LEU A 195 -16.17 -10.91 -2.35
N GLY A 196 -15.98 -12.20 -2.04
CA GLY A 196 -16.77 -12.94 -1.04
C GLY A 196 -18.23 -13.07 -1.50
N ASN A 197 -18.79 -14.27 -1.47
CA ASN A 197 -20.25 -14.43 -1.54
C ASN A 197 -20.91 -13.75 -0.34
#